data_0c15e59794618b911f6ac183d0d7471d
#
_entry.id   0c15e59794618b911f6ac183d0d7471d
#
_cell.length_a   1.000
_cell.length_b   1.000
_cell.length_c   1.000
_cell.angle_alpha   90.00
_cell.angle_beta   90.00
_cell.angle_gamma   90.00
#
_symmetry.space_group_name_H-M   'P 1'
#
loop_
_entity.id
_entity.type
_entity.pdbx_description
1 polymer ?
#
loop_
_entity_poly.entity_id
_entity_poly.type
_entity_poly.pdbx_seq_one_letter_code
_entity_poly.pdbx_strand_id
1 'polypeptide(L)'
;KSEASPNSTRAINYWWGMSAGVIDVFYSRTLPIGTLRLIELLRRTITTSDFNPFAGILYSQSGMIQKDPNNCLAPDEIIRIDWLADNVVGSFPDLASLTQSARDLVQIQGVIGKNLPSSQKNGKELGGQR
;
A
#
# COMPACT_ATOMS: atom_id res chain seq x y z
N LYS A 1 20.41 -13.23 -33.65
CA LYS A 1 18.92 -13.41 -33.71
C LYS A 1 18.50 -13.94 -32.35
N SER A 2 18.07 -13.04 -31.48
CA SER A 2 17.41 -13.40 -30.22
C SER A 2 15.93 -13.55 -30.51
N GLU A 3 15.43 -14.75 -30.38
CA GLU A 3 14.00 -15.04 -30.46
C GLU A 3 13.32 -14.49 -29.20
N ALA A 4 12.50 -13.45 -29.40
CA ALA A 4 11.59 -12.96 -28.39
C ALA A 4 10.51 -14.02 -28.16
N SER A 5 10.45 -14.56 -26.95
CA SER A 5 9.41 -15.50 -26.52
C SER A 5 8.05 -14.79 -26.58
N PRO A 6 7.09 -15.25 -27.40
CA PRO A 6 5.75 -14.67 -27.44
C PRO A 6 4.92 -15.35 -26.35
N ASN A 7 4.72 -14.69 -25.24
CA ASN A 7 3.61 -14.85 -24.28
C ASN A 7 3.99 -14.45 -22.84
N SER A 8 4.56 -13.29 -22.68
CA SER A 8 4.36 -12.62 -21.39
C SER A 8 3.15 -11.72 -21.57
N THR A 9 1.99 -12.17 -21.13
CA THR A 9 0.83 -11.30 -20.87
C THR A 9 1.22 -10.36 -19.73
N ARG A 10 1.99 -9.35 -20.07
CA ARG A 10 2.39 -8.34 -19.12
C ARG A 10 1.16 -7.51 -18.85
N ALA A 11 0.55 -7.70 -17.68
CA ALA A 11 -0.52 -6.84 -17.22
C ALA A 11 0.02 -5.39 -17.24
N ILE A 12 -0.59 -4.54 -18.06
CA ILE A 12 -0.25 -3.13 -18.10
C ILE A 12 -0.99 -2.48 -16.93
N ASN A 13 -0.27 -2.21 -15.85
CA ASN A 13 -0.79 -1.46 -14.73
C ASN A 13 -0.66 0.03 -15.04
N TYR A 14 -1.79 0.71 -15.24
CA TYR A 14 -1.84 2.16 -15.32
C TYR A 14 -1.91 2.73 -13.91
N TRP A 15 -0.92 3.53 -13.55
CA TRP A 15 -0.85 4.20 -12.27
C TRP A 15 -1.07 5.70 -12.47
N TRP A 16 -2.30 6.15 -12.23
CA TRP A 16 -2.67 7.55 -12.35
C TRP A 16 -3.27 8.05 -11.04
N GLY A 17 -2.81 9.22 -10.61
CA GLY A 17 -3.23 9.86 -9.38
C GLY A 17 -4.17 11.05 -9.61
N MET A 18 -4.24 11.91 -8.60
CA MET A 18 -5.06 13.12 -8.59
C MET A 18 -4.62 14.14 -9.68
N SER A 19 -3.33 14.22 -9.98
CA SER A 19 -2.80 15.10 -11.03
C SER A 19 -3.31 14.75 -12.43
N ALA A 20 -3.64 13.48 -12.68
CA ALA A 20 -4.25 13.02 -13.92
C ALA A 20 -5.79 13.10 -13.91
N GLY A 21 -6.40 13.53 -12.81
CA GLY A 21 -7.85 13.63 -12.66
C GLY A 21 -8.57 12.28 -12.54
N VAL A 22 -7.85 11.19 -12.28
CA VAL A 22 -8.44 9.83 -12.20
C VAL A 22 -9.01 9.55 -10.82
N ILE A 23 -8.40 10.09 -9.77
CA ILE A 23 -8.89 10.01 -8.39
C ILE A 23 -9.05 11.40 -7.81
N ASP A 24 -9.98 11.54 -6.88
CA ASP A 24 -10.20 12.77 -6.12
C ASP A 24 -10.67 12.44 -4.70
N VAL A 25 -10.64 13.43 -3.80
CA VAL A 25 -11.09 13.30 -2.41
C VAL A 25 -12.46 13.91 -2.22
N PHE A 26 -13.34 13.13 -1.59
CA PHE A 26 -14.63 13.63 -1.12
C PHE A 26 -14.59 13.82 0.39
N TYR A 27 -15.12 14.93 0.86
CA TYR A 27 -15.17 15.24 2.29
C TYR A 27 -16.50 15.91 2.66
N SER A 28 -16.87 15.75 3.93
CA SER A 28 -18.11 16.34 4.44
C SER A 28 -18.03 17.88 4.50
N ARG A 29 -19.07 18.54 4.04
CA ARG A 29 -19.21 20.01 4.15
C ARG A 29 -19.52 20.49 5.58
N THR A 30 -19.79 19.56 6.50
CA THR A 30 -20.07 19.86 7.92
C THR A 30 -18.80 20.00 8.76
N LEU A 31 -17.62 19.77 8.16
CA LEU A 31 -16.35 19.96 8.83
C LEU A 31 -16.11 21.44 9.18
N PRO A 32 -15.33 21.72 10.24
CA PRO A 32 -14.93 23.09 10.57
C PRO A 32 -14.25 23.78 9.39
N ILE A 33 -14.51 25.07 9.23
CA ILE A 33 -14.03 25.84 8.06
C ILE A 33 -12.50 25.81 7.91
N GLY A 34 -11.74 25.77 9.02
CA GLY A 34 -10.29 25.63 8.99
C GLY A 34 -9.85 24.29 8.39
N THR A 35 -10.54 23.20 8.75
CA THR A 35 -10.29 21.86 8.20
C THR A 35 -10.63 21.81 6.71
N LEU A 36 -11.75 22.39 6.29
CA LEU A 36 -12.12 22.46 4.87
C LEU A 36 -11.05 23.18 4.05
N ARG A 37 -10.55 24.32 4.54
CA ARG A 37 -9.49 25.08 3.87
C ARG A 37 -8.18 24.27 3.77
N LEU A 38 -7.82 23.54 4.81
CA LEU A 38 -6.63 22.70 4.82
C LEU A 38 -6.76 21.55 3.81
N ILE A 39 -7.90 20.88 3.78
CA ILE A 39 -8.16 19.79 2.81
C ILE A 39 -8.06 20.32 1.38
N GLU A 40 -8.67 21.47 1.10
CA GLU A 40 -8.66 22.06 -0.23
C GLU A 40 -7.25 22.51 -0.65
N LEU A 41 -6.46 23.04 0.28
CA LEU A 41 -5.06 23.37 0.04
C LEU A 41 -4.25 22.11 -0.32
N LEU A 42 -4.36 21.06 0.49
CA LEU A 42 -3.66 19.78 0.24
C LEU A 42 -4.10 19.15 -1.09
N ARG A 43 -5.41 19.14 -1.34
CA ARG A 43 -5.96 18.64 -2.61
C ARG A 43 -5.34 19.35 -3.80
N ARG A 44 -5.29 20.68 -3.75
CA ARG A 44 -4.70 21.50 -4.81
C ARG A 44 -3.21 21.22 -5.00
N THR A 45 -2.41 21.20 -3.93
CA THR A 45 -0.97 20.99 -4.02
C THR A 45 -0.61 19.59 -4.51
N ILE A 46 -1.41 18.57 -4.18
CA ILE A 46 -1.24 17.20 -4.72
C ILE A 46 -1.62 17.18 -6.21
N THR A 47 -2.73 17.84 -6.59
CA THR A 47 -3.19 17.87 -7.98
C THR A 47 -2.20 18.59 -8.90
N THR A 48 -1.57 19.66 -8.43
CA THR A 48 -0.54 20.41 -9.18
C THR A 48 0.84 19.75 -9.10
N SER A 49 0.98 18.64 -8.38
CA SER A 49 2.25 17.94 -8.13
C SER A 49 3.30 18.78 -7.36
N ASP A 50 2.87 19.84 -6.68
CA ASP A 50 3.73 20.64 -5.81
C ASP A 50 4.04 19.91 -4.49
N PHE A 51 3.22 18.92 -4.14
CA PHE A 51 3.36 18.09 -2.97
C PHE A 51 3.11 16.63 -3.31
N ASN A 52 4.07 15.76 -2.94
CA ASN A 52 3.91 14.31 -3.01
C ASN A 52 3.91 13.73 -1.59
N PRO A 53 2.79 13.13 -1.13
CA PRO A 53 2.69 12.58 0.22
C PRO A 53 3.62 11.38 0.49
N PHE A 54 4.21 10.80 -0.55
CA PHE A 54 5.13 9.67 -0.47
C PHE A 54 6.60 10.07 -0.66
N ALA A 55 6.88 11.37 -0.69
CA ALA A 55 8.24 11.90 -0.78
C ALA A 55 8.76 12.29 0.60
N GLY A 56 10.09 12.23 0.77
CA GLY A 56 10.77 12.67 1.97
C GLY A 56 10.86 11.60 3.05
N ILE A 57 11.06 12.04 4.28
CA ILE A 57 11.19 11.13 5.43
C ILE A 57 9.81 10.61 5.81
N LEU A 58 9.64 9.30 5.81
CA LEU A 58 8.36 8.65 6.11
C LEU A 58 8.49 7.76 7.34
N TYR A 59 7.50 7.86 8.21
CA TYR A 59 7.37 7.04 9.41
C TYR A 59 6.09 6.21 9.37
N SER A 60 6.23 4.97 9.80
CA SER A 60 5.11 4.09 10.13
C SER A 60 4.94 3.96 11.63
N GLN A 61 3.85 3.34 12.05
CA GLN A 61 3.63 2.95 13.46
C GLN A 61 4.76 2.07 14.02
N SER A 62 5.48 1.35 13.15
CA SER A 62 6.58 0.44 13.53
C SER A 62 7.96 1.07 13.42
N GLY A 63 8.07 2.32 12.95
CA GLY A 63 9.33 3.02 12.79
C GLY A 63 9.51 3.67 11.43
N MET A 64 10.75 4.05 11.15
CA MET A 64 11.10 4.77 9.92
C MET A 64 11.07 3.86 8.69
N ILE A 65 10.32 4.27 7.66
CA ILE A 65 10.20 3.59 6.38
C ILE A 65 11.19 4.14 5.36
N GLN A 66 11.27 5.46 5.24
CA GLN A 66 12.15 6.15 4.29
C GLN A 66 12.99 7.20 5.01
N LYS A 67 14.30 7.14 4.80
CA LYS A 67 15.30 8.01 5.49
C LYS A 67 15.72 9.21 4.65
N ASP A 68 15.73 9.04 3.32
CA ASP A 68 16.22 10.07 2.41
C ASP A 68 15.13 11.12 2.17
N PRO A 69 15.39 12.40 2.52
CA PRO A 69 14.43 13.48 2.30
C PRO A 69 14.16 13.78 0.82
N ASN A 70 15.05 13.36 -0.07
CA ASN A 70 14.91 13.60 -1.52
C ASN A 70 14.32 12.40 -2.27
N ASN A 71 14.10 11.31 -1.60
CA ASN A 71 13.52 10.11 -2.21
C ASN A 71 11.99 10.14 -2.18
N CYS A 72 11.38 9.39 -3.09
CA CYS A 72 9.95 9.18 -3.17
C CYS A 72 9.68 7.69 -3.36
N LEU A 73 8.65 7.16 -2.70
CA LEU A 73 8.23 5.78 -2.94
C LEU A 73 7.82 5.58 -4.40
N ALA A 74 8.29 4.51 -4.98
CA ALA A 74 7.90 4.12 -6.33
C ALA A 74 6.44 3.64 -6.38
N PRO A 75 5.74 3.74 -7.53
CA PRO A 75 4.35 3.31 -7.64
C PRO A 75 4.08 1.87 -7.21
N ASP A 76 5.01 0.97 -7.45
CA ASP A 76 4.89 -0.43 -7.02
C ASP A 76 5.10 -0.61 -5.51
N GLU A 77 5.86 0.25 -4.86
CA GLU A 77 5.99 0.30 -3.40
C GLU A 77 4.70 0.85 -2.77
N ILE A 78 4.11 1.90 -3.36
CA ILE A 78 2.86 2.50 -2.88
C ILE A 78 1.70 1.49 -2.95
N ILE A 79 1.59 0.73 -4.04
CA ILE A 79 0.54 -0.30 -4.18
C ILE A 79 0.67 -1.40 -3.11
N ARG A 80 1.89 -1.67 -2.66
CA ARG A 80 2.17 -2.74 -1.70
C ARG A 80 2.29 -2.26 -0.26
N ILE A 81 1.85 -1.02 0.04
CA ILE A 81 1.88 -0.50 1.40
C ILE A 81 1.07 -1.43 2.32
N ASP A 82 1.75 -1.99 3.31
CA ASP A 82 1.21 -2.86 4.36
C ASP A 82 1.39 -2.25 5.76
N TRP A 83 1.64 -0.96 5.83
CA TRP A 83 1.85 -0.20 7.05
C TRP A 83 0.96 1.05 7.11
N LEU A 84 0.66 1.48 8.30
CA LEU A 84 -0.02 2.75 8.57
C LEU A 84 1.00 3.81 8.98
N ALA A 85 0.78 5.06 8.60
CA ALA A 85 1.60 6.17 9.04
C ALA A 85 1.53 6.31 10.58
N ASP A 86 2.58 6.85 11.18
CA ASP A 86 2.75 6.97 12.64
C ASP A 86 1.64 7.78 13.33
N ASN A 87 1.01 8.70 12.62
CA ASN A 87 -0.12 9.52 13.10
C ASN A 87 -1.49 8.84 12.96
N VAL A 88 -1.56 7.64 12.37
CA VAL A 88 -2.82 6.90 12.21
C VAL A 88 -3.01 5.97 13.39
N VAL A 89 -4.19 6.02 14.01
CA VAL A 89 -4.58 5.09 15.08
C VAL A 89 -5.40 3.96 14.48
N GLY A 90 -4.93 2.74 14.62
CA GLY A 90 -5.60 1.55 14.09
C GLY A 90 -4.62 0.47 13.63
N SER A 91 -5.16 -0.55 13.00
CA SER A 91 -4.40 -1.65 12.38
C SER A 91 -5.11 -2.12 11.12
N PHE A 92 -4.35 -2.70 10.20
CA PHE A 92 -4.97 -3.43 9.10
C PHE A 92 -5.72 -4.66 9.62
N PRO A 93 -6.88 -4.99 9.06
CA PRO A 93 -7.58 -6.22 9.41
C PRO A 93 -6.76 -7.44 8.98
N ASP A 94 -6.75 -8.48 9.81
CA ASP A 94 -6.18 -9.76 9.45
C ASP A 94 -6.94 -10.39 8.29
N LEU A 95 -6.24 -11.14 7.43
CA LEU A 95 -6.87 -11.87 6.32
C LEU A 95 -8.02 -12.77 6.79
N ALA A 96 -7.92 -13.33 8.01
CA ALA A 96 -8.96 -14.17 8.59
C ALA A 96 -10.25 -13.40 8.90
N SER A 97 -10.16 -12.11 9.18
CA SER A 97 -11.30 -11.24 9.48
C SER A 97 -12.00 -10.69 8.24
N LEU A 98 -11.40 -10.85 7.06
CA LEU A 98 -11.98 -10.41 5.80
C LEU A 98 -13.08 -11.38 5.31
N THR A 99 -14.07 -10.84 4.60
CA THR A 99 -15.03 -11.67 3.85
C THR A 99 -14.33 -12.47 2.76
N GLN A 100 -14.91 -13.58 2.31
CA GLN A 100 -14.29 -14.42 1.28
C GLN A 100 -14.01 -13.62 -0.01
N SER A 101 -14.97 -12.80 -0.46
CA SER A 101 -14.81 -11.96 -1.65
C SER A 101 -13.67 -10.94 -1.52
N ALA A 102 -13.46 -10.38 -0.32
CA ALA A 102 -12.36 -9.47 -0.07
C ALA A 102 -11.01 -10.19 -0.03
N ARG A 103 -10.96 -11.42 0.53
CA ARG A 103 -9.74 -12.25 0.51
C ARG A 103 -9.28 -12.56 -0.90
N ASP A 104 -10.20 -12.96 -1.76
CA ASP A 104 -9.89 -13.29 -3.15
C ASP A 104 -9.30 -12.08 -3.89
N LEU A 105 -9.85 -10.88 -3.67
CA LEU A 105 -9.32 -9.64 -4.25
C LEU A 105 -7.92 -9.29 -3.74
N VAL A 106 -7.69 -9.40 -2.44
CA VAL A 106 -6.39 -9.10 -1.82
C VAL A 106 -5.32 -10.08 -2.30
N GLN A 107 -5.67 -11.35 -2.50
CA GLN A 107 -4.76 -12.37 -3.04
C GLN A 107 -4.40 -12.09 -4.51
N ILE A 108 -5.36 -11.70 -5.33
CA ILE A 108 -5.14 -11.36 -6.75
C ILE A 108 -4.24 -10.13 -6.88
N GLN A 109 -4.39 -9.15 -5.99
CA GLN A 109 -3.56 -7.94 -5.99
C GLN A 109 -2.14 -8.16 -5.46
N GLY A 110 -1.84 -9.34 -4.94
CA GLY A 110 -0.52 -9.65 -4.39
C GLY A 110 -0.21 -8.95 -3.07
N VAL A 111 -1.21 -8.36 -2.43
CA VAL A 111 -1.13 -7.81 -1.08
C VAL A 111 -1.24 -8.95 -0.08
N ILE A 112 -0.33 -9.90 -0.18
CA ILE A 112 -0.17 -10.93 0.85
C ILE A 112 0.73 -10.28 1.89
N GLY A 113 0.11 -9.78 2.97
CA GLY A 113 0.85 -9.23 4.08
C GLY A 113 1.94 -10.18 4.56
N LYS A 114 3.11 -9.66 4.86
CA LYS A 114 4.24 -10.38 5.47
C LYS A 114 3.91 -10.99 6.83
N ASN A 115 2.67 -10.86 7.28
CA ASN A 115 2.15 -11.29 8.58
C ASN A 115 1.28 -12.54 8.53
N LEU A 116 1.51 -13.46 7.59
CA LEU A 116 1.05 -14.82 7.79
C LEU A 116 1.94 -15.44 8.87
N PRO A 117 1.38 -15.91 10.00
CA PRO A 117 2.15 -16.72 10.93
C PRO A 117 2.69 -17.91 10.11
N SER A 118 3.99 -18.03 10.07
CA SER A 118 4.68 -19.18 9.45
C SER A 118 4.06 -20.42 10.06
N SER A 119 3.33 -21.18 9.24
CA SER A 119 2.80 -22.47 9.60
C SER A 119 3.95 -23.28 10.19
N GLN A 120 3.86 -23.59 11.48
CA GLN A 120 4.79 -24.49 12.15
C GLN A 120 4.88 -25.75 11.32
N LYS A 121 6.03 -25.95 10.70
CA LYS A 121 6.43 -27.28 10.20
C LYS A 121 6.54 -28.18 11.43
N ASN A 122 5.45 -28.86 11.75
CA ASN A 122 5.49 -30.03 12.61
C ASN A 122 6.23 -31.12 11.84
N GLY A 123 7.55 -31.04 11.89
CA GLY A 123 8.42 -32.17 11.58
C GLY A 123 8.29 -33.18 12.72
N LYS A 124 7.40 -34.12 12.53
CA LYS A 124 7.31 -35.34 13.35
C LYS A 124 8.51 -36.20 12.98
N GLU A 125 9.62 -36.03 13.68
CA GLU A 125 10.67 -37.06 13.72
C GLU A 125 10.12 -38.25 14.46
N LEU A 126 9.74 -39.28 13.70
CA LEU A 126 9.52 -40.61 14.19
C LEU A 126 10.89 -41.25 14.50
N GLY A 127 11.10 -41.47 15.76
CA GLY A 127 12.23 -42.26 16.25
C GLY A 127 12.29 -43.63 15.60
N GLY A 128 13.49 -44.04 15.28
CA GLY A 128 13.88 -45.41 14.94
C GLY A 128 15.00 -45.80 15.85
N GLN A 129 14.66 -46.58 16.85
CA GLN A 129 15.63 -47.36 17.62
C GLN A 129 16.33 -48.38 16.72
N ARG A 130 17.63 -48.45 16.80
CA ARG A 130 18.39 -49.69 17.11
C ARG A 130 19.86 -49.36 17.24
#